data_932950db43a65f27509c596df6013f14
#
_entry.id   932950db43a65f27509c596df6013f14
#
_cell.length_a   1.000
_cell.length_b   1.000
_cell.length_c   1.000
_cell.angle_alpha   90.00
_cell.angle_beta   90.00
_cell.angle_gamma   90.00
#
_symmetry.space_group_name_H-M   'P 1'
#
loop_
_entity.id
_entity.type
_entity.pdbx_description
1 polymer ?
#
loop_
_entity_poly.entity_id
_entity_poly.type
_entity_poly.pdbx_seq_one_letter_code
_entity_poly.pdbx_strand_id
1 'polypeptide(L)'
;MHFSNNSGVRINYKITGEGPPLILQHGLTSKLDKWDWYGYVDELKKIYRVISVDARGHGKSDKPYDAALYDRKIMASDIISVLDREDIEKAHYMGYSMGGSIGFGLAEAFPQRFHSLIIGGMHPYPLADLELEPGVKALDLMLESLEHGMDVYVGGIEPAPDERELTHLLSNDPEAIIAATIALRDRPDISEVLPTMTMPCLVYCGDQDGLYPGTEECVKHMPNVTWVSLPGLDHGDVMERSDVLLPHVLDFLANIQ
;
A
#
# COMPACT_ATOMS: atom_id res chain seq x y z
N MET A 1 -9.29 5.55 17.77
CA MET A 1 -9.29 4.32 16.97
C MET A 1 -10.70 4.01 16.59
N HIS A 2 -10.90 3.65 15.34
CA HIS A 2 -12.20 3.36 14.75
C HIS A 2 -12.16 2.00 14.06
N PHE A 3 -13.31 1.40 13.84
CA PHE A 3 -13.45 0.16 13.11
C PHE A 3 -14.60 0.26 12.11
N SER A 4 -14.34 -0.17 10.87
CA SER A 4 -15.39 -0.55 9.92
C SER A 4 -15.55 -2.07 9.91
N ASN A 5 -16.55 -2.57 9.21
CA ASN A 5 -16.78 -4.00 9.03
C ASN A 5 -17.01 -4.29 7.56
N ASN A 6 -16.21 -5.17 7.00
CA ASN A 6 -16.37 -5.66 5.65
C ASN A 6 -16.58 -7.18 5.69
N SER A 7 -17.83 -7.62 5.48
CA SER A 7 -18.22 -9.04 5.43
C SER A 7 -17.74 -9.86 6.66
N GLY A 8 -17.82 -9.26 7.85
CA GLY A 8 -17.42 -9.89 9.11
C GLY A 8 -15.97 -9.65 9.52
N VAL A 9 -15.13 -9.05 8.66
CA VAL A 9 -13.75 -8.66 8.99
C VAL A 9 -13.75 -7.21 9.47
N ARG A 10 -13.25 -6.98 10.69
CA ARG A 10 -13.09 -5.62 11.24
C ARG A 10 -11.82 -4.99 10.73
N ILE A 11 -11.91 -3.78 10.23
CA ILE A 11 -10.81 -2.98 9.70
C ILE A 11 -10.58 -1.80 10.62
N ASN A 12 -9.40 -1.75 11.22
CA ASN A 12 -8.98 -0.67 12.11
C ASN A 12 -8.47 0.53 11.30
N TYR A 13 -8.83 1.73 11.73
CA TYR A 13 -8.31 2.96 11.17
C TYR A 13 -8.20 4.07 12.21
N LYS A 14 -7.40 5.08 11.90
CA LYS A 14 -7.16 6.28 12.69
C LYS A 14 -7.45 7.50 11.85
N ILE A 15 -8.15 8.48 12.40
CA ILE A 15 -8.41 9.77 11.76
C ILE A 15 -7.59 10.84 12.45
N THR A 16 -6.94 11.71 11.66
CA THR A 16 -6.13 12.83 12.16
C THR A 16 -6.26 14.02 11.22
N GLY A 17 -6.45 15.23 11.77
CA GLY A 17 -6.66 16.44 10.97
C GLY A 17 -8.11 16.61 10.49
N GLU A 18 -8.34 17.71 9.78
CA GLU A 18 -9.62 18.10 9.19
C GLU A 18 -9.41 18.51 7.72
N GLY A 19 -10.46 18.53 6.91
CA GLY A 19 -10.40 18.92 5.50
C GLY A 19 -10.83 17.81 4.55
N PRO A 20 -10.41 17.85 3.27
CA PRO A 20 -10.70 16.79 2.30
C PRO A 20 -10.17 15.44 2.78
N PRO A 21 -10.91 14.34 2.60
CA PRO A 21 -10.48 13.02 3.07
C PRO A 21 -9.33 12.46 2.22
N LEU A 22 -8.29 11.96 2.90
CA LEU A 22 -7.14 11.28 2.31
C LEU A 22 -6.90 9.96 3.05
N ILE A 23 -7.05 8.84 2.35
CA ILE A 23 -6.73 7.50 2.87
C ILE A 23 -5.24 7.24 2.71
N LEU A 24 -4.60 6.71 3.77
CA LEU A 24 -3.24 6.19 3.74
C LEU A 24 -3.24 4.68 3.99
N GLN A 25 -2.71 3.90 3.04
CA GLN A 25 -2.65 2.45 3.09
C GLN A 25 -1.20 1.96 3.02
N HIS A 26 -0.76 1.28 4.06
CA HIS A 26 0.60 0.75 4.20
C HIS A 26 0.87 -0.50 3.35
N GLY A 27 2.14 -0.91 3.27
CA GLY A 27 2.62 -2.11 2.62
C GLY A 27 2.54 -3.38 3.48
N LEU A 28 2.98 -4.50 2.92
CA LEU A 28 3.07 -5.79 3.61
C LEU A 28 3.95 -5.67 4.85
N THR A 29 3.66 -6.42 5.91
CA THR A 29 4.32 -6.40 7.23
C THR A 29 4.25 -5.07 8.00
N SER A 30 3.73 -4.02 7.38
CA SER A 30 3.61 -2.69 7.97
C SER A 30 2.27 -2.51 8.70
N LYS A 31 2.04 -1.31 9.28
CA LYS A 31 0.83 -0.90 9.99
C LYS A 31 0.61 0.60 9.77
N LEU A 32 -0.58 1.05 10.14
CA LEU A 32 -0.97 2.46 10.00
C LEU A 32 -0.03 3.47 10.69
N ASP A 33 0.65 3.07 11.76
CA ASP A 33 1.54 3.96 12.53
C ASP A 33 2.87 4.29 11.82
N LYS A 34 3.25 3.52 10.79
CA LYS A 34 4.41 3.85 9.95
C LYS A 34 4.28 5.21 9.26
N TRP A 35 3.07 5.60 8.90
CA TRP A 35 2.81 6.92 8.33
C TRP A 35 3.07 8.07 9.31
N ASP A 36 2.82 7.84 10.62
CA ASP A 36 3.21 8.77 11.68
C ASP A 36 4.74 8.77 11.87
N TRP A 37 5.38 7.59 11.84
CA TRP A 37 6.82 7.46 12.11
C TRP A 37 7.69 8.24 11.13
N TYR A 38 7.33 8.19 9.86
CA TYR A 38 8.08 8.85 8.80
C TYR A 38 7.58 10.29 8.53
N GLY A 39 6.65 10.81 9.36
CA GLY A 39 6.23 12.21 9.32
C GLY A 39 5.19 12.54 8.25
N TYR A 40 4.66 11.56 7.51
CA TYR A 40 3.62 11.82 6.51
C TYR A 40 2.35 12.43 7.11
N VAL A 41 1.86 11.85 8.22
CA VAL A 41 0.64 12.33 8.89
C VAL A 41 0.83 13.75 9.40
N ASP A 42 2.00 14.11 9.93
CA ASP A 42 2.25 15.43 10.48
C ASP A 42 2.17 16.55 9.46
N GLU A 43 2.55 16.28 8.21
CA GLU A 43 2.43 17.25 7.12
C GLU A 43 1.03 17.22 6.50
N LEU A 44 0.51 16.05 6.17
CA LEU A 44 -0.76 15.90 5.47
C LEU A 44 -1.97 16.35 6.32
N LYS A 45 -1.95 16.13 7.64
CA LYS A 45 -3.04 16.54 8.55
C LYS A 45 -3.25 18.06 8.64
N LYS A 46 -2.29 18.85 8.16
CA LYS A 46 -2.42 20.32 8.12
C LYS A 46 -3.47 20.79 7.11
N ILE A 47 -3.78 19.94 6.12
CA ILE A 47 -4.65 20.25 4.99
C ILE A 47 -5.78 19.22 4.84
N TYR A 48 -5.51 17.96 5.17
CA TYR A 48 -6.40 16.83 4.90
C TYR A 48 -6.92 16.18 6.19
N ARG A 49 -8.14 15.64 6.11
CA ARG A 49 -8.63 14.63 7.04
C ARG A 49 -7.97 13.30 6.69
N VAL A 50 -6.83 13.02 7.31
CA VAL A 50 -6.01 11.83 7.07
C VAL A 50 -6.63 10.62 7.75
N ILE A 51 -6.87 9.56 7.01
CA ILE A 51 -7.44 8.29 7.47
C ILE A 51 -6.42 7.19 7.20
N SER A 52 -5.61 6.88 8.20
CA SER A 52 -4.62 5.79 8.13
C SER A 52 -5.29 4.47 8.48
N VAL A 53 -5.13 3.44 7.62
CA VAL A 53 -5.84 2.16 7.71
C VAL A 53 -4.85 1.02 7.97
N ASP A 54 -5.15 0.15 8.94
CA ASP A 54 -4.52 -1.17 9.02
C ASP A 54 -5.20 -2.10 8.02
N ALA A 55 -4.48 -2.63 7.05
CA ALA A 55 -5.01 -3.66 6.17
C ALA A 55 -5.46 -4.88 6.96
N ARG A 56 -6.43 -5.67 6.42
CA ARG A 56 -6.70 -7.00 6.97
C ARG A 56 -5.40 -7.79 7.14
N GLY A 57 -5.30 -8.62 8.15
CA GLY A 57 -4.07 -9.36 8.48
C GLY A 57 -3.02 -8.53 9.22
N HIS A 58 -3.16 -7.22 9.33
CA HIS A 58 -2.16 -6.33 9.90
C HIS A 58 -2.69 -5.52 11.08
N GLY A 59 -1.78 -5.05 11.90
CA GLY A 59 -2.07 -4.13 12.99
C GLY A 59 -3.19 -4.63 13.91
N LYS A 60 -4.24 -3.81 14.08
CA LYS A 60 -5.43 -4.11 14.90
C LYS A 60 -6.64 -4.58 14.09
N SER A 61 -6.51 -4.68 12.76
CA SER A 61 -7.51 -5.32 11.92
C SER A 61 -7.57 -6.84 12.19
N ASP A 62 -8.71 -7.45 11.88
CA ASP A 62 -8.86 -8.89 11.97
C ASP A 62 -7.91 -9.61 11.00
N LYS A 63 -7.54 -10.84 11.35
CA LYS A 63 -6.47 -11.62 10.73
C LYS A 63 -6.98 -12.94 10.17
N PRO A 64 -7.69 -12.94 9.02
CA PRO A 64 -8.03 -14.19 8.35
C PRO A 64 -6.76 -14.90 7.84
N TYR A 65 -6.78 -16.25 7.84
CA TYR A 65 -5.62 -17.07 7.44
C TYR A 65 -5.79 -17.70 6.04
N ASP A 66 -6.92 -17.45 5.39
CA ASP A 66 -7.15 -17.90 4.01
C ASP A 66 -6.64 -16.83 3.03
N ALA A 67 -5.67 -17.19 2.18
CA ALA A 67 -5.11 -16.29 1.17
C ALA A 67 -6.16 -15.72 0.21
N ALA A 68 -7.23 -16.48 -0.08
CA ALA A 68 -8.32 -16.00 -0.93
C ALA A 68 -9.04 -14.76 -0.35
N LEU A 69 -8.97 -14.55 0.97
CA LEU A 69 -9.55 -13.36 1.62
C LEU A 69 -8.67 -12.11 1.49
N TYR A 70 -7.47 -12.24 0.94
CA TYR A 70 -6.55 -11.13 0.62
C TYR A 70 -6.55 -10.76 -0.87
N ASP A 71 -7.53 -11.28 -1.63
CA ASP A 71 -7.74 -10.84 -3.01
C ASP A 71 -7.81 -9.31 -3.08
N ARG A 72 -7.21 -8.74 -4.13
CA ARG A 72 -7.08 -7.29 -4.31
C ARG A 72 -8.43 -6.56 -4.25
N LYS A 73 -9.50 -7.13 -4.85
CA LYS A 73 -10.84 -6.52 -4.82
C LYS A 73 -11.46 -6.57 -3.44
N ILE A 74 -11.19 -7.64 -2.69
CA ILE A 74 -11.66 -7.76 -1.31
C ILE A 74 -10.94 -6.72 -0.43
N MET A 75 -9.61 -6.57 -0.58
CA MET A 75 -8.87 -5.54 0.15
C MET A 75 -9.27 -4.12 -0.26
N ALA A 76 -9.57 -3.90 -1.54
CA ALA A 76 -10.15 -2.64 -2.01
C ALA A 76 -11.52 -2.35 -1.35
N SER A 77 -12.37 -3.36 -1.19
CA SER A 77 -13.65 -3.20 -0.50
C SER A 77 -13.52 -2.90 0.99
N ASP A 78 -12.39 -3.21 1.64
CA ASP A 78 -12.10 -2.76 3.00
C ASP A 78 -12.01 -1.24 3.07
N ILE A 79 -11.33 -0.63 2.11
CA ILE A 79 -11.21 0.84 2.03
C ILE A 79 -12.61 1.46 1.82
N ILE A 80 -13.43 0.85 0.95
CA ILE A 80 -14.81 1.32 0.75
C ILE A 80 -15.62 1.22 2.04
N SER A 81 -15.46 0.15 2.83
CA SER A 81 -16.13 0.01 4.12
C SER A 81 -15.75 1.09 5.13
N VAL A 82 -14.52 1.58 5.07
CA VAL A 82 -14.06 2.73 5.88
C VAL A 82 -14.72 4.02 5.39
N LEU A 83 -14.74 4.27 4.08
CA LEU A 83 -15.40 5.45 3.51
C LEU A 83 -16.90 5.48 3.85
N ASP A 84 -17.59 4.35 3.70
CA ASP A 84 -19.03 4.23 3.99
C ASP A 84 -19.31 4.41 5.48
N ARG A 85 -18.45 3.90 6.36
CA ARG A 85 -18.55 4.08 7.82
C ARG A 85 -18.45 5.54 8.25
N GLU A 86 -17.69 6.34 7.49
CA GLU A 86 -17.42 7.76 7.78
C GLU A 86 -18.28 8.71 6.95
N ASP A 87 -19.30 8.18 6.22
CA ASP A 87 -20.19 8.93 5.32
C ASP A 87 -19.40 9.75 4.25
N ILE A 88 -18.28 9.20 3.76
CA ILE A 88 -17.44 9.84 2.75
C ILE A 88 -17.80 9.31 1.37
N GLU A 89 -18.29 10.19 0.49
CA GLU A 89 -18.63 9.84 -0.88
C GLU A 89 -17.38 9.59 -1.73
N LYS A 90 -16.41 10.50 -1.67
CA LYS A 90 -15.14 10.42 -2.40
C LYS A 90 -13.97 10.85 -1.53
N ALA A 91 -12.80 10.24 -1.76
CA ALA A 91 -11.56 10.56 -1.07
C ALA A 91 -10.37 10.64 -2.04
N HIS A 92 -9.26 11.21 -1.59
CA HIS A 92 -7.95 10.89 -2.15
C HIS A 92 -7.44 9.59 -1.53
N TYR A 93 -6.61 8.86 -2.25
CA TYR A 93 -5.98 7.62 -1.77
C TYR A 93 -4.47 7.67 -2.00
N MET A 94 -3.71 7.26 -1.01
CA MET A 94 -2.27 7.03 -1.11
C MET A 94 -1.92 5.66 -0.56
N GLY A 95 -1.34 4.80 -1.39
CA GLY A 95 -0.93 3.45 -1.02
C GLY A 95 0.48 3.12 -1.47
N TYR A 96 1.21 2.37 -0.64
CA TYR A 96 2.56 1.93 -0.93
C TYR A 96 2.67 0.41 -0.99
N SER A 97 3.40 -0.13 -1.96
CA SER A 97 3.66 -1.57 -2.10
C SER A 97 2.33 -2.36 -2.14
N MET A 98 2.04 -3.21 -1.19
CA MET A 98 0.73 -3.87 -1.06
C MET A 98 -0.42 -2.83 -1.07
N GLY A 99 -0.26 -1.68 -0.42
CA GLY A 99 -1.21 -0.57 -0.51
C GLY A 99 -1.34 -0.02 -1.94
N GLY A 100 -0.26 0.00 -2.70
CA GLY A 100 -0.28 0.33 -4.13
C GLY A 100 -1.09 -0.69 -4.95
N SER A 101 -0.93 -1.99 -4.65
CA SER A 101 -1.74 -3.06 -5.25
C SER A 101 -3.25 -2.87 -4.97
N ILE A 102 -3.59 -2.51 -3.72
CA ILE A 102 -4.98 -2.17 -3.34
C ILE A 102 -5.46 -0.95 -4.15
N GLY A 103 -4.61 0.05 -4.38
CA GLY A 103 -4.91 1.22 -5.21
C GLY A 103 -5.32 0.86 -6.64
N PHE A 104 -4.66 -0.08 -7.29
CA PHE A 104 -5.10 -0.62 -8.59
C PHE A 104 -6.44 -1.36 -8.49
N GLY A 105 -6.67 -2.11 -7.41
CA GLY A 105 -7.97 -2.74 -7.14
C GLY A 105 -9.10 -1.72 -6.94
N LEU A 106 -8.81 -0.58 -6.31
CA LEU A 106 -9.76 0.54 -6.18
C LEU A 106 -10.07 1.17 -7.54
N ALA A 107 -9.06 1.35 -8.40
CA ALA A 107 -9.24 1.85 -9.76
C ALA A 107 -10.11 0.90 -10.61
N GLU A 108 -9.94 -0.42 -10.45
CA GLU A 108 -10.71 -1.43 -11.18
C GLU A 108 -12.18 -1.48 -10.72
N ALA A 109 -12.41 -1.55 -9.41
CA ALA A 109 -13.72 -1.90 -8.87
C ALA A 109 -14.54 -0.67 -8.41
N PHE A 110 -13.89 0.43 -8.01
CA PHE A 110 -14.54 1.57 -7.35
C PHE A 110 -14.00 2.94 -7.82
N PRO A 111 -13.70 3.14 -9.14
CA PRO A 111 -13.04 4.38 -9.61
C PRO A 111 -13.81 5.66 -9.26
N GLN A 112 -15.14 5.59 -9.16
CA GLN A 112 -16.01 6.73 -8.86
C GLN A 112 -15.90 7.21 -7.40
N ARG A 113 -15.28 6.44 -6.51
CA ARG A 113 -15.11 6.76 -5.07
C ARG A 113 -13.84 7.57 -4.80
N PHE A 114 -13.04 7.90 -5.84
CA PHE A 114 -11.76 8.58 -5.65
C PHE A 114 -11.63 9.84 -6.49
N HIS A 115 -11.13 10.91 -5.87
CA HIS A 115 -10.71 12.13 -6.54
C HIS A 115 -9.37 11.92 -7.23
N SER A 116 -8.45 11.18 -6.59
CA SER A 116 -7.14 10.84 -7.11
C SER A 116 -6.57 9.60 -6.44
N LEU A 117 -5.63 8.95 -7.10
CA LEU A 117 -4.87 7.82 -6.57
C LEU A 117 -3.37 8.14 -6.59
N ILE A 118 -2.71 7.93 -5.45
CA ILE A 118 -1.26 8.03 -5.29
C ILE A 118 -0.76 6.61 -5.01
N ILE A 119 -0.01 6.04 -5.96
CA ILE A 119 0.42 4.64 -5.96
C ILE A 119 1.94 4.58 -5.97
N GLY A 120 2.53 4.00 -4.94
CA GLY A 120 3.97 3.86 -4.82
C GLY A 120 4.47 2.43 -4.81
N GLY A 121 5.61 2.18 -5.46
CA GLY A 121 6.34 0.92 -5.43
C GLY A 121 5.51 -0.29 -5.84
N MET A 122 4.67 -0.15 -6.89
CA MET A 122 3.77 -1.22 -7.33
C MET A 122 3.29 -1.01 -8.77
N HIS A 123 3.00 -2.12 -9.44
CA HIS A 123 2.38 -2.18 -10.78
C HIS A 123 1.25 -3.24 -10.83
N PRO A 124 0.36 -3.20 -11.83
CA PRO A 124 -0.80 -4.10 -11.91
C PRO A 124 -0.51 -5.48 -12.51
N TYR A 125 0.70 -5.69 -13.05
CA TYR A 125 1.09 -6.95 -13.69
C TYR A 125 1.29 -8.07 -12.67
N PRO A 126 1.20 -9.37 -13.08
CA PRO A 126 1.59 -10.50 -12.24
C PRO A 126 3.04 -10.36 -11.78
N LEU A 127 3.33 -10.81 -10.56
CA LEU A 127 4.73 -10.93 -10.12
C LEU A 127 5.34 -12.23 -10.62
N ALA A 128 4.54 -13.32 -10.73
CA ALA A 128 5.02 -14.67 -11.06
C ALA A 128 5.56 -14.82 -12.50
N ASP A 129 5.11 -13.99 -13.45
CA ASP A 129 5.56 -14.05 -14.85
C ASP A 129 6.93 -13.39 -15.08
N LEU A 130 7.48 -12.79 -14.07
CA LEU A 130 8.75 -12.09 -14.12
C LEU A 130 9.86 -12.97 -13.50
N GLU A 131 10.20 -14.10 -14.17
CA GLU A 131 11.28 -15.03 -13.75
C GLU A 131 12.61 -14.32 -13.43
N LEU A 132 12.72 -13.05 -13.74
CA LEU A 132 13.92 -12.23 -13.57
C LEU A 132 13.75 -11.13 -12.50
N GLU A 133 12.55 -10.90 -11.92
CA GLU A 133 12.40 -9.83 -10.96
C GLU A 133 12.83 -10.23 -9.55
N PRO A 134 13.72 -9.44 -8.94
CA PRO A 134 14.14 -9.65 -7.55
C PRO A 134 12.96 -9.72 -6.56
N GLY A 135 11.85 -9.06 -6.85
CA GLY A 135 10.66 -8.99 -6.00
C GLY A 135 9.96 -10.34 -5.78
N VAL A 136 9.87 -11.20 -6.79
CA VAL A 136 9.25 -12.55 -6.62
C VAL A 136 10.10 -13.41 -5.70
N LYS A 137 11.41 -13.45 -5.96
CA LYS A 137 12.35 -14.19 -5.10
C LYS A 137 12.31 -13.69 -3.65
N ALA A 138 12.11 -12.39 -3.45
CA ALA A 138 12.00 -11.81 -2.12
C ALA A 138 10.75 -12.33 -1.39
N LEU A 139 9.60 -12.43 -2.09
CA LEU A 139 8.37 -12.97 -1.49
C LEU A 139 8.47 -14.48 -1.22
N ASP A 140 9.11 -15.26 -2.09
CA ASP A 140 9.33 -16.70 -1.85
C ASP A 140 10.26 -16.93 -0.66
N LEU A 141 11.38 -16.21 -0.56
CA LEU A 141 12.28 -16.26 0.59
C LEU A 141 11.59 -15.81 1.88
N MET A 142 10.72 -14.80 1.79
CA MET A 142 9.90 -14.35 2.90
C MET A 142 8.95 -15.47 3.36
N LEU A 143 8.26 -16.14 2.44
CA LEU A 143 7.36 -17.26 2.76
C LEU A 143 8.13 -18.40 3.43
N GLU A 144 9.26 -18.83 2.86
CA GLU A 144 10.12 -19.87 3.46
C GLU A 144 10.56 -19.51 4.88
N SER A 145 10.93 -18.25 5.10
CA SER A 145 11.34 -17.78 6.44
C SER A 145 10.17 -17.74 7.43
N LEU A 146 9.00 -17.28 6.99
CA LEU A 146 7.80 -17.17 7.82
C LEU A 146 7.22 -18.52 8.25
N GLU A 147 7.41 -19.60 7.46
CA GLU A 147 7.05 -20.97 7.86
C GLU A 147 7.78 -21.41 9.12
N HIS A 148 8.95 -20.82 9.42
CA HIS A 148 9.75 -21.07 10.62
C HIS A 148 9.52 -20.04 11.73
N GLY A 149 8.73 -19.01 11.49
CA GLY A 149 8.34 -17.96 12.44
C GLY A 149 8.79 -16.56 12.04
N MET A 150 8.15 -15.57 12.64
CA MET A 150 8.45 -14.16 12.40
C MET A 150 9.88 -13.77 12.80
N ASP A 151 10.43 -14.39 13.84
CA ASP A 151 11.80 -14.18 14.31
C ASP A 151 12.85 -14.65 13.29
N VAL A 152 12.58 -15.75 12.58
CA VAL A 152 13.45 -16.24 11.49
C VAL A 152 13.42 -15.27 10.31
N TYR A 153 12.22 -14.83 9.91
CA TYR A 153 12.08 -13.83 8.85
C TYR A 153 12.85 -12.54 9.18
N VAL A 154 12.62 -11.99 10.37
CA VAL A 154 13.25 -10.73 10.79
C VAL A 154 14.77 -10.88 10.94
N GLY A 155 15.23 -12.03 11.40
CA GLY A 155 16.66 -12.33 11.54
C GLY A 155 17.42 -12.42 10.21
N GLY A 156 16.70 -12.55 9.09
CA GLY A 156 17.26 -12.57 7.73
C GLY A 156 17.29 -11.20 7.04
N ILE A 157 16.75 -10.14 7.67
CA ILE A 157 16.71 -8.79 7.08
C ILE A 157 18.08 -8.14 7.20
N GLU A 158 18.62 -7.66 6.08
CA GLU A 158 19.88 -6.91 6.01
C GLU A 158 19.68 -5.56 5.31
N PRO A 159 20.15 -4.45 5.91
CA PRO A 159 20.75 -4.35 7.26
C PRO A 159 19.72 -4.68 8.37
N ALA A 160 20.21 -5.10 9.52
CA ALA A 160 19.34 -5.45 10.65
C ALA A 160 18.45 -4.25 11.06
N PRO A 161 17.13 -4.46 11.29
CA PRO A 161 16.22 -3.41 11.70
C PRO A 161 16.61 -2.84 13.08
N ASP A 162 16.33 -1.55 13.29
CA ASP A 162 16.49 -0.96 14.61
C ASP A 162 15.48 -1.55 15.63
N GLU A 163 15.62 -1.21 16.91
CA GLU A 163 14.79 -1.77 17.99
C GLU A 163 13.27 -1.49 17.79
N ARG A 164 12.93 -0.31 17.24
CA ARG A 164 11.55 0.08 16.97
C ARG A 164 10.97 -0.74 15.83
N GLU A 165 11.71 -0.83 14.74
CA GLU A 165 11.33 -1.62 13.58
C GLU A 165 11.26 -3.11 13.92
N LEU A 166 12.23 -3.63 14.66
CA LEU A 166 12.25 -5.00 15.16
C LEU A 166 10.97 -5.32 15.95
N THR A 167 10.64 -4.48 16.94
CA THR A 167 9.41 -4.62 17.74
C THR A 167 8.16 -4.61 16.86
N HIS A 168 8.12 -3.72 15.88
CA HIS A 168 7.01 -3.61 14.93
C HIS A 168 6.84 -4.88 14.10
N LEU A 169 7.91 -5.38 13.50
CA LEU A 169 7.89 -6.58 12.67
C LEU A 169 7.50 -7.82 13.47
N LEU A 170 8.11 -8.04 14.64
CA LEU A 170 7.80 -9.17 15.53
C LEU A 170 6.36 -9.17 16.07
N SER A 171 5.68 -8.03 16.06
CA SER A 171 4.28 -7.94 16.48
C SER A 171 3.26 -8.33 15.40
N ASN A 172 3.70 -8.72 14.20
CA ASN A 172 2.83 -9.27 13.17
C ASN A 172 2.46 -10.73 13.48
N ASP A 173 1.30 -11.14 12.96
CA ASP A 173 0.83 -12.52 13.01
C ASP A 173 1.40 -13.26 11.78
N PRO A 174 2.28 -14.27 11.95
CA PRO A 174 2.95 -14.89 10.82
C PRO A 174 1.99 -15.62 9.86
N GLU A 175 0.92 -16.27 10.37
CA GLU A 175 -0.05 -16.97 9.52
C GLU A 175 -0.84 -15.99 8.64
N ALA A 176 -1.22 -14.83 9.20
CA ALA A 176 -1.90 -13.79 8.44
C ALA A 176 -0.97 -13.14 7.40
N ILE A 177 0.31 -12.93 7.74
CA ILE A 177 1.30 -12.40 6.80
C ILE A 177 1.59 -13.41 5.68
N ILE A 178 1.71 -14.71 5.98
CA ILE A 178 1.83 -15.77 4.95
C ILE A 178 0.64 -15.70 3.98
N ALA A 179 -0.59 -15.65 4.48
CA ALA A 179 -1.78 -15.57 3.64
C ALA A 179 -1.79 -14.33 2.74
N ALA A 180 -1.43 -13.16 3.30
CA ALA A 180 -1.32 -11.91 2.55
C ALA A 180 -0.20 -11.95 1.49
N THR A 181 0.94 -12.58 1.82
CA THR A 181 2.09 -12.73 0.92
C THR A 181 1.75 -13.62 -0.27
N ILE A 182 1.09 -14.76 -0.02
CA ILE A 182 0.62 -15.67 -1.09
C ILE A 182 -0.31 -14.92 -2.05
N ALA A 183 -1.32 -14.22 -1.53
CA ALA A 183 -2.25 -13.47 -2.36
C ALA A 183 -1.57 -12.34 -3.16
N LEU A 184 -0.58 -11.67 -2.59
CA LEU A 184 0.18 -10.63 -3.28
C LEU A 184 1.08 -11.21 -4.37
N ARG A 185 1.77 -12.34 -4.10
CA ARG A 185 2.64 -13.04 -5.05
C ARG A 185 1.85 -13.57 -6.26
N ASP A 186 0.73 -14.23 -5.98
CA ASP A 186 -0.06 -14.97 -6.97
C ASP A 186 -1.18 -14.10 -7.61
N ARG A 187 -1.12 -12.78 -7.39
CA ARG A 187 -2.12 -11.85 -7.92
C ARG A 187 -2.25 -11.92 -9.44
N PRO A 188 -3.49 -11.86 -9.98
CA PRO A 188 -3.70 -11.85 -11.43
C PRO A 188 -3.23 -10.53 -12.06
N ASP A 189 -2.98 -10.57 -13.37
CA ASP A 189 -2.85 -9.37 -14.21
C ASP A 189 -4.18 -8.59 -14.22
N ILE A 190 -4.10 -7.29 -13.97
CA ILE A 190 -5.20 -6.36 -14.17
C ILE A 190 -4.74 -5.12 -14.97
N SER A 191 -3.70 -5.25 -15.80
CA SER A 191 -3.18 -4.14 -16.60
C SER A 191 -4.23 -3.52 -17.53
N GLU A 192 -5.29 -4.22 -17.85
CA GLU A 192 -6.45 -3.70 -18.57
C GLU A 192 -7.13 -2.50 -17.88
N VAL A 193 -6.90 -2.30 -16.58
CA VAL A 193 -7.41 -1.14 -15.85
C VAL A 193 -6.70 0.16 -16.24
N LEU A 194 -5.43 0.10 -16.64
CA LEU A 194 -4.57 1.27 -16.85
C LEU A 194 -5.18 2.32 -17.80
N PRO A 195 -5.65 1.98 -19.02
CA PRO A 195 -6.26 2.95 -19.91
C PRO A 195 -7.61 3.51 -19.42
N THR A 196 -8.21 2.90 -18.41
CA THR A 196 -9.49 3.34 -17.81
C THR A 196 -9.31 4.27 -16.61
N MET A 197 -8.09 4.43 -16.11
CA MET A 197 -7.75 5.27 -14.96
C MET A 197 -7.73 6.76 -15.35
N THR A 198 -8.91 7.33 -15.55
CA THR A 198 -9.07 8.74 -15.98
C THR A 198 -8.95 9.75 -14.85
N MET A 199 -9.11 9.31 -13.58
CA MET A 199 -8.84 10.16 -12.43
C MET A 199 -7.36 10.55 -12.41
N PRO A 200 -7.00 11.73 -11.85
CA PRO A 200 -5.61 12.08 -11.63
C PRO A 200 -4.87 11.01 -10.81
N CYS A 201 -3.73 10.57 -11.31
CA CYS A 201 -2.87 9.60 -10.63
C CYS A 201 -1.46 10.17 -10.45
N LEU A 202 -0.88 9.96 -9.27
CA LEU A 202 0.56 10.07 -9.04
C LEU A 202 1.10 8.65 -8.85
N VAL A 203 2.06 8.27 -9.68
CA VAL A 203 2.78 6.99 -9.51
C VAL A 203 4.24 7.30 -9.21
N TYR A 204 4.81 6.63 -8.21
CA TYR A 204 6.20 6.85 -7.82
C TYR A 204 6.90 5.53 -7.47
N CYS A 205 8.21 5.48 -7.72
CA CYS A 205 9.04 4.32 -7.39
C CYS A 205 10.51 4.75 -7.25
N GLY A 206 11.24 4.11 -6.36
CA GLY A 206 12.69 4.24 -6.30
C GLY A 206 13.33 3.57 -7.50
N ASP A 207 14.39 4.15 -8.08
CA ASP A 207 15.04 3.59 -9.27
C ASP A 207 15.92 2.37 -8.96
N GLN A 208 16.12 2.05 -7.66
CA GLN A 208 16.77 0.82 -7.19
C GLN A 208 15.76 -0.23 -6.70
N ASP A 209 14.45 0.06 -6.76
CA ASP A 209 13.38 -0.88 -6.43
C ASP A 209 13.26 -1.96 -7.51
N GLY A 210 13.19 -3.22 -7.13
CA GLY A 210 12.97 -4.32 -8.07
C GLY A 210 11.67 -4.23 -8.86
N LEU A 211 10.68 -3.47 -8.37
CA LEU A 211 9.41 -3.23 -9.05
C LEU A 211 9.45 -2.02 -10.02
N TYR A 212 10.59 -1.31 -10.08
CA TYR A 212 10.74 -0.12 -10.92
C TYR A 212 10.43 -0.37 -12.40
N PRO A 213 10.96 -1.43 -13.06
CA PRO A 213 10.70 -1.65 -14.48
C PRO A 213 9.20 -1.80 -14.80
N GLY A 214 8.49 -2.60 -14.00
CA GLY A 214 7.04 -2.78 -14.17
C GLY A 214 6.25 -1.51 -13.85
N THR A 215 6.69 -0.72 -12.86
CA THR A 215 6.07 0.55 -12.51
C THR A 215 6.28 1.60 -13.60
N GLU A 216 7.49 1.71 -14.15
CA GLU A 216 7.80 2.61 -15.27
C GLU A 216 7.03 2.21 -16.55
N GLU A 217 6.83 0.90 -16.78
CA GLU A 217 6.04 0.45 -17.93
C GLU A 217 4.56 0.78 -17.76
N CYS A 218 3.99 0.56 -16.57
CA CYS A 218 2.55 0.77 -16.37
C CYS A 218 2.12 2.22 -16.57
N VAL A 219 2.94 3.21 -16.22
CA VAL A 219 2.60 4.64 -16.39
C VAL A 219 2.46 5.06 -17.85
N LYS A 220 3.11 4.35 -18.78
CA LYS A 220 2.98 4.64 -20.23
C LYS A 220 1.59 4.36 -20.78
N HIS A 221 0.81 3.54 -20.07
CA HIS A 221 -0.55 3.13 -20.44
C HIS A 221 -1.65 3.89 -19.69
N MET A 222 -1.28 4.80 -18.80
CA MET A 222 -2.22 5.56 -17.97
C MET A 222 -2.52 6.94 -18.61
N PRO A 223 -3.79 7.32 -18.82
CA PRO A 223 -4.14 8.54 -19.54
C PRO A 223 -3.90 9.84 -18.74
N ASN A 224 -3.89 9.78 -17.41
CA ASN A 224 -3.81 10.94 -16.53
C ASN A 224 -2.89 10.67 -15.35
N VAL A 225 -1.58 10.58 -15.62
CA VAL A 225 -0.58 10.20 -14.61
C VAL A 225 0.55 11.22 -14.52
N THR A 226 0.95 11.52 -13.30
CA THR A 226 2.24 12.13 -12.96
C THR A 226 3.18 11.02 -12.52
N TRP A 227 4.32 10.86 -13.19
CA TRP A 227 5.34 9.88 -12.85
C TRP A 227 6.50 10.53 -12.08
N VAL A 228 6.88 9.92 -10.96
CA VAL A 228 8.02 10.35 -10.14
C VAL A 228 8.97 9.18 -9.93
N SER A 229 10.12 9.23 -10.57
CA SER A 229 11.27 8.36 -10.27
C SER A 229 12.08 8.98 -9.13
N LEU A 230 12.41 8.18 -8.11
CA LEU A 230 13.16 8.62 -6.93
C LEU A 230 14.59 8.04 -6.98
N PRO A 231 15.59 8.87 -7.37
CA PRO A 231 16.93 8.36 -7.62
C PRO A 231 17.64 7.80 -6.38
N GLY A 232 18.27 6.64 -6.52
CA GLY A 232 19.10 5.99 -5.50
C GLY A 232 18.31 5.36 -4.36
N LEU A 233 16.98 5.33 -4.40
CA LEU A 233 16.15 4.74 -3.37
C LEU A 233 15.67 3.34 -3.79
N ASP A 234 15.73 2.40 -2.86
CA ASP A 234 15.14 1.07 -3.01
C ASP A 234 13.70 1.01 -2.49
N HIS A 235 13.11 -0.20 -2.44
CA HIS A 235 11.75 -0.41 -1.99
C HIS A 235 11.50 0.00 -0.52
N GLY A 236 12.48 -0.20 0.36
CA GLY A 236 12.42 0.18 1.77
C GLY A 236 12.59 1.67 1.96
N ASP A 237 13.64 2.22 1.35
CA ASP A 237 14.06 3.62 1.50
C ASP A 237 12.97 4.63 1.15
N VAL A 238 12.20 4.36 0.09
CA VAL A 238 11.16 5.28 -0.41
C VAL A 238 10.18 5.69 0.69
N MET A 239 9.74 4.76 1.53
CA MET A 239 8.81 5.07 2.63
C MET A 239 9.45 5.88 3.74
N GLU A 240 10.74 5.68 4.00
CA GLU A 240 11.48 6.39 5.04
C GLU A 240 11.82 7.83 4.64
N ARG A 241 11.94 8.08 3.33
CA ARG A 241 12.34 9.36 2.77
C ARG A 241 11.13 10.26 2.45
N SER A 242 10.29 10.50 3.48
CA SER A 242 9.17 11.43 3.36
C SER A 242 9.61 12.85 3.00
N ASP A 243 10.83 13.24 3.38
CA ASP A 243 11.45 14.50 2.99
C ASP A 243 11.60 14.66 1.46
N VAL A 244 11.79 13.55 0.75
CA VAL A 244 11.91 13.52 -0.72
C VAL A 244 10.54 13.38 -1.37
N LEU A 245 9.67 12.51 -0.85
CA LEU A 245 8.40 12.16 -1.50
C LEU A 245 7.29 13.19 -1.25
N LEU A 246 7.14 13.69 -0.02
CA LEU A 246 6.03 14.60 0.36
C LEU A 246 5.93 15.85 -0.51
N PRO A 247 7.01 16.52 -0.95
CA PRO A 247 6.89 17.65 -1.86
C PRO A 247 6.13 17.31 -3.16
N HIS A 248 6.39 16.15 -3.74
CA HIS A 248 5.69 15.67 -4.94
C HIS A 248 4.21 15.36 -4.66
N VAL A 249 3.93 14.73 -3.52
CA VAL A 249 2.56 14.40 -3.10
C VAL A 249 1.74 15.67 -2.86
N LEU A 250 2.30 16.64 -2.15
CA LEU A 250 1.62 17.89 -1.84
C LEU A 250 1.38 18.74 -3.09
N ASP A 251 2.37 18.83 -3.99
CA ASP A 251 2.22 19.53 -5.26
C ASP A 251 1.15 18.88 -6.13
N PHE A 252 1.17 17.56 -6.26
CA PHE A 252 0.14 16.82 -6.99
C PHE A 252 -1.25 17.06 -6.43
N LEU A 253 -1.45 16.92 -5.13
CA LEU A 253 -2.75 17.09 -4.49
C LEU A 253 -3.27 18.53 -4.57
N ALA A 254 -2.39 19.54 -4.53
CA ALA A 254 -2.75 20.95 -4.65
C ALA A 254 -3.27 21.32 -6.05
N ASN A 255 -2.94 20.54 -7.08
CA ASN A 255 -3.36 20.75 -8.47
C ASN A 255 -4.64 19.99 -8.86
N ILE A 256 -5.24 19.24 -7.92
CA ILE A 256 -6.50 18.53 -8.15
C ILE A 256 -7.68 19.43 -7.73
N GLN A 257 -8.54 19.72 -8.70
CA GLN A 257 -9.77 20.50 -8.51
C GLN A 257 -10.95 19.64 -8.05
#